data_89e5ab2f0ace0f4a7d9002f3e876b66b
#
_entry.id   89e5ab2f0ace0f4a7d9002f3e876b66b
#
_cell.length_a   1.000
_cell.length_b   1.000
_cell.length_c   1.000
_cell.angle_alpha   90.00
_cell.angle_beta   90.00
_cell.angle_gamma   90.00
#
_symmetry.space_group_name_H-M   'P 1'
#
loop_
_entity.id
_entity.type
_entity.pdbx_description
1 polymer ?
#
loop_
_entity_poly.entity_id
_entity_poly.type
_entity_poly.pdbx_seq_one_letter_code
_entity_poly.pdbx_strand_id
1 'polypeptide(L)'
;MSSKSRVNRRVFLQTVAVSAAAAVVGTGGAYAARRGTVSTPDFPVPADQWNLPFLHGVASGDPLPDRVVLWTRVTPSREALPGSGLGDDTELEWQIDTSDTFDNPKTGTVTANVENDHTVHVDADGLEPATEYFYRFIVKSGEHAGAESLTGRTLTAPAEDAELDQLNLAIASCANWESGFFAAYGDMAQRARTGEIDHVVFLGDYIYEYPTGEYAGKSGVARMHH
;
A
#
# COMPACT_ATOMS: atom_id res chain seq x y z
N MET A 1 -13.49 34.84 23.26
CA MET A 1 -14.20 34.14 22.16
C MET A 1 -13.16 33.91 21.07
N SER A 2 -12.60 32.73 21.03
CA SER A 2 -11.58 32.35 20.02
C SER A 2 -12.33 31.81 18.78
N SER A 3 -12.18 32.51 17.66
CA SER A 3 -12.70 32.07 16.36
C SER A 3 -11.89 30.85 15.90
N LYS A 4 -12.45 29.67 16.03
CA LYS A 4 -11.89 28.45 15.39
C LYS A 4 -12.09 28.59 13.87
N SER A 5 -11.02 28.79 13.12
CA SER A 5 -11.08 28.79 11.65
C SER A 5 -11.34 27.38 11.15
N ARG A 6 -12.45 27.18 10.43
CA ARG A 6 -12.76 25.93 9.76
C ARG A 6 -11.79 25.75 8.59
N VAL A 7 -10.98 24.69 8.62
CA VAL A 7 -10.13 24.30 7.50
C VAL A 7 -10.95 23.33 6.62
N ASN A 8 -11.29 23.75 5.41
CA ASN A 8 -11.95 22.84 4.48
C ASN A 8 -10.92 21.97 3.75
N ARG A 9 -11.37 20.82 3.21
CA ARG A 9 -10.54 19.79 2.56
C ARG A 9 -9.57 20.36 1.51
N ARG A 10 -10.02 21.31 0.70
CA ARG A 10 -9.22 21.94 -0.37
C ARG A 10 -8.08 22.79 0.19
N VAL A 11 -8.32 23.53 1.25
CA VAL A 11 -7.32 24.35 1.95
C VAL A 11 -6.32 23.46 2.68
N PHE A 12 -6.78 22.35 3.28
CA PHE A 12 -5.93 21.39 3.96
C PHE A 12 -4.91 20.74 3.00
N LEU A 13 -5.36 20.22 1.85
CA LEU A 13 -4.47 19.62 0.85
C LEU A 13 -3.48 20.63 0.27
N GLN A 14 -3.90 21.88 0.04
CA GLN A 14 -3.00 22.93 -0.41
C GLN A 14 -1.97 23.32 0.65
N THR A 15 -2.34 23.32 1.93
CA THR A 15 -1.43 23.65 3.03
C THR A 15 -0.39 22.54 3.25
N VAL A 16 -0.79 21.27 3.14
CA VAL A 16 0.13 20.14 3.22
C VAL A 16 1.14 20.16 2.08
N ALA A 17 0.70 20.45 0.85
CA ALA A 17 1.59 20.55 -0.32
C ALA A 17 2.62 21.69 -0.16
N VAL A 18 2.24 22.85 0.39
CA VAL A 18 3.14 23.99 0.59
C VAL A 18 4.11 23.73 1.75
N SER A 19 3.68 23.04 2.81
CA SER A 19 4.55 22.73 3.96
C SER A 19 5.61 21.69 3.61
N ALA A 20 5.30 20.72 2.74
CA ALA A 20 6.27 19.72 2.28
C ALA A 20 7.38 20.32 1.41
N ALA A 21 7.07 21.35 0.60
CA ALA A 21 8.07 22.06 -0.20
C ALA A 21 9.05 22.91 0.63
N ALA A 22 8.66 23.35 1.83
CA ALA A 22 9.50 24.17 2.71
C ALA A 22 10.46 23.34 3.60
N ALA A 23 10.21 22.04 3.78
CA ALA A 23 11.03 21.16 4.65
C ALA A 23 12.28 20.60 3.95
N VAL A 24 12.47 20.82 2.66
CA VAL A 24 13.60 20.27 1.88
C VAL A 24 14.85 21.19 1.92
N VAL A 25 14.79 22.38 2.48
CA VAL A 25 15.92 23.31 2.55
C VAL A 25 16.42 23.44 4.01
N GLY A 26 17.32 22.54 4.40
CA GLY A 26 18.19 22.78 5.56
C GLY A 26 18.37 21.58 6.49
N THR A 27 19.47 20.96 6.37
CA THR A 27 20.49 20.50 7.29
C THR A 27 21.14 19.21 6.80
N GLY A 28 22.27 19.36 6.12
CA GLY A 28 23.21 18.27 5.90
C GLY A 28 23.82 17.84 7.23
N GLY A 29 23.19 16.91 7.93
CA GLY A 29 23.79 16.17 9.03
C GLY A 29 24.51 14.96 8.49
N ALA A 30 25.84 14.91 8.62
CA ALA A 30 26.64 13.74 8.27
C ALA A 30 26.32 12.58 9.22
N TYR A 31 25.50 11.61 8.80
CA TYR A 31 25.43 10.32 9.46
C TYR A 31 26.66 9.50 9.08
N ALA A 32 27.57 9.33 10.00
CA ALA A 32 28.66 8.37 9.85
C ALA A 32 28.08 6.94 9.87
N ALA A 33 27.88 6.37 8.67
CA ALA A 33 27.46 4.99 8.53
C ALA A 33 28.57 4.07 9.03
N ARG A 34 28.33 3.30 10.09
CA ARG A 34 29.14 2.14 10.44
C ARG A 34 29.06 1.16 9.26
N ARG A 35 30.21 0.94 8.61
CA ARG A 35 30.38 -0.10 7.60
C ARG A 35 30.30 -1.48 8.28
N GLY A 36 29.11 -2.05 8.35
CA GLY A 36 28.93 -3.48 8.52
C GLY A 36 28.78 -4.09 7.14
N THR A 37 29.49 -5.15 6.84
CA THR A 37 29.20 -6.00 5.69
C THR A 37 27.85 -6.66 5.94
N VAL A 38 26.78 -6.11 5.35
CA VAL A 38 25.49 -6.77 5.32
C VAL A 38 25.62 -7.88 4.28
N SER A 39 25.65 -9.14 4.73
CA SER A 39 25.46 -10.25 3.80
C SER A 39 24.06 -10.11 3.20
N THR A 40 24.00 -9.94 1.88
CA THR A 40 22.73 -10.03 1.16
C THR A 40 22.10 -11.37 1.48
N PRO A 41 20.85 -11.42 1.98
CA PRO A 41 20.13 -12.67 2.04
C PRO A 41 20.09 -13.26 0.63
N ASP A 42 20.36 -14.56 0.49
CA ASP A 42 20.14 -15.26 -0.78
C ASP A 42 18.63 -15.15 -1.12
N PHE A 43 18.28 -14.26 -2.03
CA PHE A 43 17.02 -14.30 -2.74
C PHE A 43 17.28 -14.89 -4.12
N PRO A 44 16.56 -15.89 -4.50
CA PRO A 44 15.12 -15.93 -4.54
C PRO A 44 14.52 -16.78 -3.40
N VAL A 45 13.37 -16.35 -2.88
CA VAL A 45 12.51 -17.22 -2.07
C VAL A 45 12.32 -18.51 -2.87
N PRO A 46 12.71 -19.68 -2.32
CA PRO A 46 12.53 -20.95 -3.05
C PRO A 46 11.10 -21.06 -3.56
N ALA A 47 10.94 -21.59 -4.78
CA ALA A 47 9.65 -21.63 -5.45
C ALA A 47 8.57 -22.42 -4.69
N ASP A 48 8.96 -23.28 -3.77
CA ASP A 48 8.10 -24.01 -2.83
C ASP A 48 7.58 -23.14 -1.67
N GLN A 49 8.16 -21.94 -1.47
CA GLN A 49 7.72 -20.95 -0.47
C GLN A 49 6.86 -19.83 -1.08
N TRP A 50 6.57 -19.90 -2.37
CA TRP A 50 5.69 -18.94 -3.01
C TRP A 50 4.24 -19.20 -2.59
N ASN A 51 3.67 -18.23 -1.91
CA ASN A 51 2.26 -18.28 -1.49
C ASN A 51 1.34 -17.80 -2.62
N LEU A 52 1.32 -18.57 -3.73
CA LEU A 52 0.44 -18.28 -4.85
C LEU A 52 -1.04 -18.31 -4.40
N PRO A 53 -1.88 -17.46 -4.97
CA PRO A 53 -1.60 -16.51 -6.04
C PRO A 53 -1.35 -15.06 -5.57
N PHE A 54 -1.39 -14.75 -4.27
CA PHE A 54 -1.34 -13.39 -3.74
C PHE A 54 0.07 -12.99 -3.25
N LEU A 55 1.07 -12.99 -4.16
CA LEU A 55 2.46 -12.68 -3.81
C LEU A 55 2.72 -11.21 -3.43
N HIS A 56 1.85 -10.31 -3.84
CA HIS A 56 2.05 -8.86 -3.69
C HIS A 56 1.19 -8.25 -2.57
N GLY A 57 0.46 -9.09 -1.81
CA GLY A 57 -0.42 -8.65 -0.75
C GLY A 57 -1.64 -7.89 -1.25
N VAL A 58 -2.18 -7.06 -0.39
CA VAL A 58 -3.34 -6.20 -0.67
C VAL A 58 -3.04 -4.78 -0.24
N ALA A 59 -3.69 -3.81 -0.87
CA ALA A 59 -3.58 -2.40 -0.52
C ALA A 59 -4.93 -1.70 -0.62
N SER A 60 -5.08 -0.58 0.07
CA SER A 60 -6.22 0.32 -0.07
C SER A 60 -5.76 1.76 -0.16
N GLY A 61 -6.57 2.59 -0.79
CA GLY A 61 -6.24 4.00 -0.95
C GLY A 61 -7.43 4.85 -1.35
N ASP A 62 -7.16 6.13 -1.52
CA ASP A 62 -8.13 7.13 -1.98
C ASP A 62 -9.45 7.14 -1.19
N PRO A 63 -9.37 7.18 0.17
CA PRO A 63 -10.55 7.06 1.00
C PRO A 63 -11.47 8.28 0.84
N LEU A 64 -12.74 8.01 0.59
CA LEU A 64 -13.85 8.95 0.66
C LEU A 64 -14.75 8.60 1.85
N PRO A 65 -15.72 9.46 2.24
CA PRO A 65 -16.60 9.16 3.36
C PRO A 65 -17.44 7.88 3.16
N ASP A 66 -17.73 7.53 1.92
CA ASP A 66 -18.63 6.43 1.56
C ASP A 66 -17.98 5.31 0.76
N ARG A 67 -16.65 5.36 0.49
CA ARG A 67 -15.94 4.38 -0.35
C ARG A 67 -14.44 4.39 -0.16
N VAL A 68 -13.79 3.35 -0.66
CA VAL A 68 -12.35 3.22 -0.70
C VAL A 68 -11.93 2.37 -1.91
N VAL A 69 -10.80 2.67 -2.51
CA VAL A 69 -10.21 1.83 -3.56
C VAL A 69 -9.44 0.69 -2.90
N LEU A 70 -9.78 -0.56 -3.26
CA LEU A 70 -9.05 -1.76 -2.85
C LEU A 70 -8.20 -2.26 -4.02
N TRP A 71 -7.02 -2.77 -3.72
CA TRP A 71 -6.07 -3.27 -4.71
C TRP A 71 -5.50 -4.63 -4.33
N THR A 72 -5.29 -5.46 -5.33
CA THR A 72 -4.40 -6.63 -5.26
C THR A 72 -3.83 -6.95 -6.63
N ARG A 73 -2.83 -7.84 -6.68
CA ARG A 73 -2.33 -8.50 -7.87
C ARG A 73 -2.38 -10.01 -7.67
N VAL A 74 -2.92 -10.69 -8.65
CA VAL A 74 -2.90 -12.16 -8.70
C VAL A 74 -1.69 -12.63 -9.51
N THR A 75 -1.02 -13.68 -9.07
CA THR A 75 -0.01 -14.40 -9.85
C THR A 75 -0.57 -15.79 -10.16
N PRO A 76 -1.32 -15.95 -11.27
CA PRO A 76 -2.09 -17.18 -11.55
C PRO A 76 -1.20 -18.40 -11.79
N SER A 77 0.04 -18.20 -12.22
CA SER A 77 1.05 -19.26 -12.36
C SER A 77 2.44 -18.71 -12.05
N ARG A 78 3.43 -19.59 -11.93
CA ARG A 78 4.83 -19.20 -11.66
C ARG A 78 5.45 -18.36 -12.77
N GLU A 79 4.97 -18.51 -13.99
CA GLU A 79 5.42 -17.79 -15.18
C GLU A 79 4.78 -16.41 -15.30
N ALA A 80 3.65 -16.18 -14.62
CA ALA A 80 2.90 -14.93 -14.63
C ALA A 80 3.52 -13.86 -13.71
N LEU A 81 4.83 -13.67 -13.80
CA LEU A 81 5.54 -12.62 -13.09
C LEU A 81 5.13 -11.22 -13.59
N PRO A 82 5.31 -10.17 -12.79
CA PRO A 82 5.03 -8.81 -13.23
C PRO A 82 5.68 -8.48 -14.58
N GLY A 83 4.88 -7.96 -15.50
CA GLY A 83 5.32 -7.58 -16.85
C GLY A 83 5.56 -8.75 -17.81
N SER A 84 5.31 -9.99 -17.42
CA SER A 84 5.53 -11.16 -18.31
C SER A 84 4.52 -11.25 -19.47
N GLY A 85 3.33 -10.70 -19.30
CA GLY A 85 2.22 -10.86 -20.24
C GLY A 85 1.68 -12.30 -20.32
N LEU A 86 1.94 -13.11 -19.29
CA LEU A 86 1.55 -14.53 -19.20
C LEU A 86 0.51 -14.74 -18.09
N GLY A 87 -0.20 -15.88 -18.17
CA GLY A 87 -1.18 -16.32 -17.20
C GLY A 87 -2.63 -16.13 -17.67
N ASP A 88 -3.50 -16.95 -17.13
CA ASP A 88 -4.93 -16.92 -17.44
C ASP A 88 -5.65 -15.86 -16.59
N ASP A 89 -6.74 -15.32 -17.13
CA ASP A 89 -7.63 -14.45 -16.40
C ASP A 89 -8.18 -15.16 -15.16
N THR A 90 -8.23 -14.42 -14.05
CA THR A 90 -8.65 -14.96 -12.75
C THR A 90 -9.81 -14.16 -12.19
N GLU A 91 -10.95 -14.82 -11.98
CA GLU A 91 -12.10 -14.20 -11.33
C GLU A 91 -11.87 -14.15 -9.80
N LEU A 92 -12.07 -12.98 -9.21
CA LEU A 92 -11.96 -12.73 -7.78
C LEU A 92 -13.29 -12.27 -7.22
N GLU A 93 -13.61 -12.74 -6.02
CA GLU A 93 -14.57 -12.09 -5.13
C GLU A 93 -13.79 -11.20 -4.18
N TRP A 94 -14.19 -9.95 -4.05
CA TRP A 94 -13.73 -9.10 -2.97
C TRP A 94 -14.78 -9.05 -1.85
N GLN A 95 -14.32 -8.95 -0.61
CA GLN A 95 -15.14 -8.84 0.58
C GLN A 95 -14.63 -7.68 1.42
N ILE A 96 -15.56 -6.89 1.99
CA ILE A 96 -15.27 -5.83 2.94
C ILE A 96 -16.31 -5.86 4.07
N ASP A 97 -15.86 -5.77 5.32
CA ASP A 97 -16.71 -5.84 6.51
C ASP A 97 -16.09 -4.99 7.64
N THR A 98 -16.87 -4.61 8.61
CA THR A 98 -16.41 -4.00 9.87
C THR A 98 -15.79 -5.00 10.83
N SER A 99 -15.96 -6.30 10.58
CA SER A 99 -15.35 -7.41 11.33
C SER A 99 -14.33 -8.15 10.47
N ASP A 100 -13.21 -8.55 11.05
CA ASP A 100 -12.20 -9.42 10.43
C ASP A 100 -12.64 -10.88 10.29
N THR A 101 -13.79 -11.24 10.86
CA THR A 101 -14.44 -12.55 10.71
C THR A 101 -15.29 -12.64 9.45
N PHE A 102 -15.60 -11.49 8.81
CA PHE A 102 -16.42 -11.42 7.60
C PHE A 102 -17.78 -12.13 7.74
N ASP A 103 -18.48 -11.88 8.87
CA ASP A 103 -19.76 -12.53 9.14
C ASP A 103 -20.91 -12.03 8.25
N ASN A 104 -20.82 -10.78 7.79
CA ASN A 104 -21.82 -10.18 6.88
C ASN A 104 -21.15 -9.20 5.90
N PRO A 105 -20.20 -9.65 5.09
CA PRO A 105 -19.42 -8.77 4.23
C PRO A 105 -20.25 -8.19 3.10
N LYS A 106 -19.95 -6.96 2.72
CA LYS A 106 -20.26 -6.48 1.39
C LYS A 106 -19.31 -7.14 0.40
N THR A 107 -19.83 -7.61 -0.73
CA THR A 107 -19.08 -8.39 -1.70
C THR A 107 -19.31 -7.90 -3.13
N GLY A 108 -18.38 -8.22 -4.02
CA GLY A 108 -18.54 -8.09 -5.45
C GLY A 108 -17.50 -8.93 -6.17
N THR A 109 -17.55 -8.92 -7.50
CA THR A 109 -16.63 -9.70 -8.34
C THR A 109 -15.83 -8.77 -9.25
N VAL A 110 -14.59 -9.18 -9.56
CA VAL A 110 -13.70 -8.50 -10.49
C VAL A 110 -12.79 -9.52 -11.16
N THR A 111 -12.39 -9.25 -12.41
CA THR A 111 -11.45 -10.14 -13.13
C THR A 111 -10.06 -9.50 -13.16
N ALA A 112 -9.07 -10.23 -12.65
CA ALA A 112 -7.66 -9.94 -12.85
C ALA A 112 -7.24 -10.51 -14.20
N ASN A 113 -6.81 -9.66 -15.13
CA ASN A 113 -6.47 -10.05 -16.49
C ASN A 113 -5.04 -9.66 -16.88
N VAL A 114 -4.52 -10.29 -17.91
CA VAL A 114 -3.16 -10.07 -18.41
C VAL A 114 -2.94 -8.65 -18.93
N GLU A 115 -3.97 -7.99 -19.47
CA GLU A 115 -3.87 -6.63 -20.02
C GLU A 115 -3.55 -5.61 -18.92
N ASN A 116 -3.99 -5.87 -17.70
CA ASN A 116 -3.70 -5.06 -16.51
C ASN A 116 -2.63 -5.70 -15.62
N ASP A 117 -1.77 -6.56 -16.19
CA ASP A 117 -0.75 -7.31 -15.44
C ASP A 117 -1.33 -8.04 -14.21
N HIS A 118 -2.53 -8.59 -14.35
CA HIS A 118 -3.30 -9.26 -13.30
C HIS A 118 -3.55 -8.41 -12.03
N THR A 119 -3.46 -7.10 -12.14
CA THR A 119 -3.87 -6.19 -11.06
C THR A 119 -5.36 -5.89 -11.12
N VAL A 120 -5.95 -5.65 -9.96
CA VAL A 120 -7.33 -5.17 -9.85
C VAL A 120 -7.40 -3.94 -8.96
N HIS A 121 -8.32 -3.03 -9.31
CA HIS A 121 -8.72 -1.88 -8.51
C HIS A 121 -10.23 -1.96 -8.35
N VAL A 122 -10.69 -1.99 -7.12
CA VAL A 122 -12.12 -2.06 -6.79
C VAL A 122 -12.50 -0.79 -6.06
N ASP A 123 -13.46 -0.05 -6.57
CA ASP A 123 -14.10 1.05 -5.85
C ASP A 123 -15.20 0.44 -4.96
N ALA A 124 -14.86 0.16 -3.71
CA ALA A 124 -15.78 -0.39 -2.73
C ALA A 124 -16.63 0.73 -2.11
N ASP A 125 -17.82 0.93 -2.62
CA ASP A 125 -18.74 2.00 -2.23
C ASP A 125 -19.78 1.60 -1.17
N GLY A 126 -20.61 2.57 -0.74
CA GLY A 126 -21.71 2.36 0.22
C GLY A 126 -21.21 1.99 1.62
N LEU A 127 -20.08 2.54 2.00
CA LEU A 127 -19.48 2.41 3.32
C LEU A 127 -19.90 3.58 4.22
N GLU A 128 -19.74 3.41 5.54
CA GLU A 128 -20.00 4.46 6.52
C GLU A 128 -18.75 5.34 6.69
N PRO A 129 -18.88 6.65 6.93
CA PRO A 129 -17.75 7.55 7.13
C PRO A 129 -17.03 7.28 8.45
N ALA A 130 -15.74 7.63 8.48
CA ALA A 130 -14.84 7.49 9.65
C ALA A 130 -14.86 6.07 10.27
N THR A 131 -15.04 5.04 9.44
CA THR A 131 -15.26 3.67 9.87
C THR A 131 -14.10 2.78 9.41
N GLU A 132 -13.58 1.98 10.33
CA GLU A 132 -12.60 0.96 10.04
C GLU A 132 -13.25 -0.25 9.40
N TYR A 133 -12.62 -0.76 8.34
CA TYR A 133 -13.03 -1.95 7.60
C TYR A 133 -11.87 -2.91 7.42
N PHE A 134 -12.21 -4.21 7.38
CA PHE A 134 -11.34 -5.29 6.95
C PHE A 134 -11.74 -5.74 5.55
N TYR A 135 -10.80 -6.11 4.70
CA TYR A 135 -11.09 -6.54 3.34
C TYR A 135 -10.15 -7.67 2.91
N ARG A 136 -10.62 -8.49 1.98
CA ARG A 136 -9.85 -9.56 1.36
C ARG A 136 -10.34 -9.87 -0.04
N PHE A 137 -9.55 -10.65 -0.77
CA PHE A 137 -9.89 -11.18 -2.07
C PHE A 137 -9.85 -12.71 -2.03
N ILE A 138 -10.78 -13.34 -2.74
CA ILE A 138 -10.93 -14.80 -2.82
C ILE A 138 -10.96 -15.19 -4.29
N VAL A 139 -10.11 -16.14 -4.69
CA VAL A 139 -10.09 -16.66 -6.06
C VAL A 139 -11.32 -17.53 -6.30
N LYS A 140 -12.08 -17.24 -7.36
CA LYS A 140 -13.30 -17.99 -7.73
C LYS A 140 -13.08 -19.01 -8.82
N SER A 141 -12.04 -18.88 -9.64
CA SER A 141 -11.81 -19.71 -10.81
C SER A 141 -10.33 -20.14 -10.94
N GLY A 142 -10.08 -21.18 -11.76
CA GLY A 142 -8.75 -21.65 -12.09
C GLY A 142 -8.10 -22.54 -11.03
N GLU A 143 -6.79 -22.75 -11.15
CA GLU A 143 -6.00 -23.68 -10.32
C GLU A 143 -6.04 -23.31 -8.82
N HIS A 144 -6.11 -22.03 -8.53
CA HIS A 144 -6.09 -21.52 -7.15
C HIS A 144 -7.48 -21.20 -6.59
N ALA A 145 -8.56 -21.75 -7.16
CA ALA A 145 -9.92 -21.50 -6.68
C ALA A 145 -10.06 -21.79 -5.18
N GLY A 146 -10.60 -20.83 -4.44
CA GLY A 146 -10.73 -20.88 -2.98
C GLY A 146 -9.54 -20.30 -2.20
N ALA A 147 -8.43 -19.93 -2.88
CA ALA A 147 -7.34 -19.24 -2.21
C ALA A 147 -7.77 -17.82 -1.77
N GLU A 148 -7.36 -17.45 -0.56
CA GLU A 148 -7.66 -16.14 0.03
C GLU A 148 -6.39 -15.29 0.13
N SER A 149 -6.53 -13.99 -0.06
CA SER A 149 -5.46 -13.02 0.21
C SER A 149 -5.23 -12.85 1.72
N LEU A 150 -4.19 -12.13 2.08
CA LEU A 150 -4.10 -11.56 3.42
C LEU A 150 -5.30 -10.63 3.65
N THR A 151 -5.75 -10.54 4.90
CA THR A 151 -6.73 -9.53 5.31
C THR A 151 -6.06 -8.17 5.39
N GLY A 152 -6.55 -7.24 4.60
CA GLY A 152 -6.20 -5.82 4.67
C GLY A 152 -7.10 -5.09 5.67
N ARG A 153 -6.64 -3.93 6.13
CA ARG A 153 -7.39 -3.02 6.98
C ARG A 153 -7.40 -1.64 6.34
N THR A 154 -8.53 -0.97 6.36
CA THR A 154 -8.70 0.37 5.78
C THR A 154 -9.59 1.24 6.66
N LEU A 155 -9.55 2.55 6.44
CA LEU A 155 -10.35 3.53 7.15
C LEU A 155 -10.96 4.49 6.13
N THR A 156 -12.28 4.64 6.13
CA THR A 156 -12.97 5.64 5.31
C THR A 156 -12.70 7.07 5.84
N ALA A 157 -12.75 8.04 4.95
CA ALA A 157 -12.64 9.44 5.37
C ALA A 157 -13.85 9.84 6.23
N PRO A 158 -13.69 10.80 7.14
CA PRO A 158 -14.80 11.42 7.86
C PRO A 158 -15.78 12.10 6.90
N ALA A 159 -17.03 12.27 7.33
CA ALA A 159 -18.00 13.06 6.60
C ALA A 159 -17.47 14.50 6.34
N GLU A 160 -17.95 15.13 5.26
CA GLU A 160 -17.41 16.45 4.84
C GLU A 160 -17.60 17.56 5.89
N ASP A 161 -18.64 17.44 6.71
CA ASP A 161 -19.01 18.38 7.77
C ASP A 161 -18.57 17.93 9.18
N ALA A 162 -17.87 16.79 9.28
CA ALA A 162 -17.38 16.28 10.56
C ALA A 162 -16.32 17.20 11.16
N GLU A 163 -16.44 17.50 12.45
CA GLU A 163 -15.38 18.13 13.22
C GLU A 163 -14.42 17.04 13.73
N LEU A 164 -13.14 17.17 13.37
CA LEU A 164 -12.09 16.27 13.82
C LEU A 164 -11.31 16.90 14.96
N ASP A 165 -11.15 16.18 16.06
CA ASP A 165 -10.25 16.58 17.12
C ASP A 165 -8.79 16.37 16.72
N GLN A 166 -8.50 15.33 15.93
CA GLN A 166 -7.16 14.94 15.51
C GLN A 166 -7.18 14.17 14.19
N LEU A 167 -6.12 14.33 13.41
CA LEU A 167 -5.81 13.51 12.24
C LEU A 167 -4.32 13.18 12.23
N ASN A 168 -3.98 11.90 12.28
CA ASN A 168 -2.61 11.42 12.31
C ASN A 168 -2.19 10.96 10.93
N LEU A 169 -1.26 11.69 10.31
CA LEU A 169 -0.73 11.38 9.00
C LEU A 169 0.70 10.87 9.10
N ALA A 170 1.00 9.76 8.45
CA ALA A 170 2.37 9.39 8.11
C ALA A 170 2.70 9.90 6.71
N ILE A 171 3.89 10.48 6.56
CA ILE A 171 4.37 11.02 5.28
C ILE A 171 5.57 10.21 4.85
N ALA A 172 5.55 9.71 3.62
CA ALA A 172 6.63 8.93 3.03
C ALA A 172 6.97 9.44 1.63
N SER A 173 8.18 9.12 1.17
CA SER A 173 8.65 9.32 -0.19
C SER A 173 9.86 8.44 -0.47
N CYS A 174 10.29 8.36 -1.73
CA CYS A 174 11.58 7.78 -2.13
C CYS A 174 11.69 6.29 -1.79
N ALA A 175 10.79 5.47 -2.34
CA ALA A 175 10.78 4.02 -2.18
C ALA A 175 11.83 3.35 -3.07
N ASN A 176 13.13 3.55 -2.78
CA ASN A 176 14.21 2.96 -3.54
C ASN A 176 14.47 1.51 -3.09
N TRP A 177 14.19 0.56 -3.99
CA TRP A 177 14.39 -0.88 -3.75
C TRP A 177 15.83 -1.24 -3.43
N GLU A 178 16.79 -0.66 -4.11
CA GLU A 178 18.21 -1.01 -3.96
C GLU A 178 18.84 -0.48 -2.66
N SER A 179 18.24 0.55 -2.05
CA SER A 179 18.84 1.26 -0.92
C SER A 179 18.59 0.62 0.44
N GLY A 180 17.70 -0.38 0.55
CA GLY A 180 17.41 -0.99 1.84
C GLY A 180 16.21 -1.93 1.85
N PHE A 181 15.68 -2.21 3.02
CA PHE A 181 14.63 -3.20 3.26
C PHE A 181 13.32 -2.59 3.75
N PHE A 182 13.09 -1.30 3.49
CA PHE A 182 11.87 -0.59 3.85
C PHE A 182 11.50 -0.67 5.35
N ALA A 183 12.52 -0.63 6.22
CA ALA A 183 12.30 -0.70 7.67
C ALA A 183 11.36 0.41 8.19
N ALA A 184 11.39 1.59 7.58
CA ALA A 184 10.49 2.68 7.90
C ALA A 184 9.02 2.32 7.62
N TYR A 185 8.74 1.59 6.53
CA TYR A 185 7.39 1.13 6.22
C TYR A 185 6.93 0.03 7.19
N GLY A 186 7.86 -0.80 7.67
CA GLY A 186 7.58 -1.76 8.74
C GLY A 186 7.15 -1.08 10.05
N ASP A 187 7.84 -0.01 10.45
CA ASP A 187 7.48 0.80 11.62
C ASP A 187 6.12 1.50 11.41
N MET A 188 5.91 2.11 10.23
CA MET A 188 4.60 2.70 9.89
C MET A 188 3.46 1.69 9.97
N ALA A 189 3.66 0.48 9.44
CA ALA A 189 2.65 -0.57 9.48
C ALA A 189 2.35 -1.02 10.93
N GLN A 190 3.35 -1.04 11.80
CA GLN A 190 3.15 -1.34 13.22
C GLN A 190 2.36 -0.23 13.91
N ARG A 191 2.69 1.04 13.69
CA ARG A 191 1.97 2.20 14.25
C ARG A 191 0.53 2.28 13.75
N ALA A 192 0.30 1.99 12.48
CA ALA A 192 -1.05 1.91 11.92
C ALA A 192 -1.90 0.84 12.63
N ARG A 193 -1.31 -0.32 12.97
CA ARG A 193 -2.02 -1.37 13.72
C ARG A 193 -2.40 -0.96 15.13
N THR A 194 -1.64 -0.05 15.76
CA THR A 194 -1.91 0.48 17.11
C THR A 194 -2.79 1.74 17.09
N GLY A 195 -3.26 2.17 15.91
CA GLY A 195 -4.12 3.34 15.77
C GLY A 195 -3.37 4.68 15.89
N GLU A 196 -2.03 4.68 15.77
CA GLU A 196 -1.22 5.90 15.80
C GLU A 196 -1.17 6.63 14.46
N ILE A 197 -1.64 5.98 13.36
CA ILE A 197 -1.67 6.53 12.01
C ILE A 197 -3.04 6.25 11.41
N ASP A 198 -3.71 7.30 10.96
CA ASP A 198 -5.00 7.20 10.28
C ASP A 198 -4.80 7.01 8.77
N HIS A 199 -3.88 7.79 8.17
CA HIS A 199 -3.63 7.74 6.73
C HIS A 199 -2.14 7.92 6.40
N VAL A 200 -1.73 7.37 5.26
CA VAL A 200 -0.38 7.55 4.71
C VAL A 200 -0.48 8.44 3.47
N VAL A 201 0.37 9.47 3.41
CA VAL A 201 0.54 10.33 2.23
C VAL A 201 1.90 10.05 1.63
N PHE A 202 1.93 9.58 0.38
CA PHE A 202 3.16 9.34 -0.35
C PHE A 202 3.44 10.49 -1.31
N LEU A 203 4.57 11.18 -1.13
CA LEU A 203 4.86 12.46 -1.81
C LEU A 203 5.59 12.32 -3.14
N GLY A 204 5.88 11.11 -3.57
CA GLY A 204 6.55 10.84 -4.85
C GLY A 204 7.78 9.97 -4.73
N ASP A 205 8.46 9.73 -5.84
CA ASP A 205 9.53 8.74 -5.98
C ASP A 205 9.07 7.34 -5.48
N TYR A 206 7.88 6.95 -5.92
CA TYR A 206 7.29 5.67 -5.54
C TYR A 206 8.02 4.50 -6.20
N ILE A 207 8.53 4.71 -7.41
CA ILE A 207 9.31 3.76 -8.21
C ILE A 207 10.59 4.46 -8.68
N TYR A 208 11.70 3.72 -8.68
CA TYR A 208 12.95 4.09 -9.32
C TYR A 208 13.24 3.08 -10.44
N GLU A 209 13.09 3.51 -11.70
CA GLU A 209 13.17 2.65 -12.90
C GLU A 209 14.60 2.58 -13.46
N TYR A 210 15.60 2.51 -12.58
CA TYR A 210 17.00 2.43 -12.96
C TYR A 210 17.51 0.99 -12.95
N PRO A 211 18.47 0.63 -13.84
CA PRO A 211 19.15 -0.64 -13.77
C PRO A 211 19.87 -0.81 -12.43
N THR A 212 20.06 -2.09 -12.04
CA THR A 212 20.76 -2.43 -10.80
C THR A 212 22.12 -1.73 -10.72
N GLY A 213 22.37 -1.07 -9.62
CA GLY A 213 23.62 -0.37 -9.31
C GLY A 213 23.69 1.09 -9.74
N GLU A 214 22.80 1.56 -10.60
CA GLU A 214 22.83 2.94 -11.10
C GLU A 214 22.38 3.95 -10.05
N TYR A 215 21.43 3.57 -9.19
CA TYR A 215 20.86 4.46 -8.16
C TYR A 215 21.04 3.93 -6.73
N ALA A 216 22.02 3.08 -6.51
CA ALA A 216 22.23 2.40 -5.23
C ALA A 216 22.74 3.30 -4.08
N GLY A 217 23.08 4.55 -4.36
CA GLY A 217 23.65 5.46 -3.38
C GLY A 217 25.07 5.07 -2.94
N LYS A 218 25.62 5.79 -1.95
CA LYS A 218 27.01 5.60 -1.49
C LYS A 218 27.25 4.28 -0.73
N SER A 219 26.22 3.65 -0.23
CA SER A 219 26.28 2.39 0.52
C SER A 219 26.29 1.14 -0.37
N GLY A 220 26.14 1.32 -1.68
CA GLY A 220 26.03 0.22 -2.64
C GLY A 220 24.62 -0.38 -2.69
N VAL A 221 24.48 -1.46 -3.45
CA VAL A 221 23.23 -2.18 -3.65
C VAL A 221 22.93 -3.08 -2.45
N ALA A 222 21.82 -2.83 -1.74
CA ALA A 222 21.35 -3.70 -0.65
C ALA A 222 20.51 -4.87 -1.19
N ARG A 223 19.74 -4.64 -2.29
CA ARG A 223 18.91 -5.63 -2.99
C ARG A 223 19.02 -5.39 -4.50
N MET A 224 19.14 -6.47 -5.28
CA MET A 224 19.10 -6.38 -6.74
C MET A 224 17.67 -6.44 -7.27
N HIS A 225 17.43 -5.82 -8.43
CA HIS A 225 16.24 -6.08 -9.22
C HIS A 225 16.38 -7.46 -9.90
N HIS A 226 15.30 -8.16 -10.06
CA HIS A 226 15.22 -9.47 -10.72
C HIS A 226 14.39 -9.36 -11.98
#